data_90a2abbb91ce120ad08defa34b913ba3
#
_entry.id   90a2abbb91ce120ad08defa34b913ba3
#
_cell.length_a   1.000
_cell.length_b   1.000
_cell.length_c   1.000
_cell.angle_alpha   90.00
_cell.angle_beta   90.00
_cell.angle_gamma   90.00
#
_symmetry.space_group_name_H-M   'P 1'
#
loop_
_entity.id
_entity.type
_entity.pdbx_description
1 polymer ?
#
loop_
_entity_poly.entity_id
_entity_poly.type
_entity_poly.pdbx_seq_one_letter_code
_entity_poly.pdbx_strand_id
1 'polypeptide(L)'
;VSTSDHGRNNVMTISWHMMMDFTPRIAMATGPWDHSCRTMMKTKQWVINVPTGELLETVVRIGTVSGADVDKFAAFHLTTLPARDVQAPLIAECLAALECTVVDYVKRHGLVILEATRVWYNPWKKEKRVCHAIGDGTFAVDGETIDYRSLMTEKLPDGV
;
A
#
# COMPACT_ATOMS: atom_id res chain seq x y z
N VAL A 1 1.97 3.45 1.50
CA VAL A 1 0.64 4.01 1.23
C VAL A 1 0.72 5.50 1.02
N SER A 2 -0.06 6.07 0.09
CA SER A 2 -0.14 7.50 -0.17
C SER A 2 -1.49 8.08 0.24
N THR A 3 -1.48 9.34 0.62
CA THR A 3 -2.65 10.14 1.01
C THR A 3 -2.58 11.51 0.37
N SER A 4 -3.71 12.20 0.24
CA SER A 4 -3.75 13.59 -0.21
C SER A 4 -4.82 14.37 0.56
N ASP A 5 -4.54 15.61 0.91
CA ASP A 5 -5.49 16.55 1.50
C ASP A 5 -5.28 17.91 0.85
N HIS A 6 -6.27 18.39 0.08
CA HIS A 6 -6.22 19.65 -0.67
C HIS A 6 -4.96 19.78 -1.54
N GLY A 7 -4.54 18.70 -2.23
CA GLY A 7 -3.37 18.67 -3.09
C GLY A 7 -2.03 18.49 -2.35
N ARG A 8 -2.02 18.46 -1.02
CA ARG A 8 -0.84 18.10 -0.24
C ARG A 8 -0.72 16.59 -0.16
N ASN A 9 0.17 16.03 -0.96
CA ASN A 9 0.42 14.60 -1.00
C ASN A 9 1.38 14.17 0.12
N ASN A 10 1.18 12.97 0.63
CA ASN A 10 2.10 12.33 1.56
C ASN A 10 2.17 10.83 1.30
N VAL A 11 3.26 10.21 1.71
CA VAL A 11 3.47 8.76 1.65
C VAL A 11 4.05 8.26 2.97
N MET A 12 3.61 7.08 3.42
CA MET A 12 4.20 6.38 4.55
C MET A 12 4.39 4.90 4.23
N THR A 13 5.35 4.29 4.89
CA THR A 13 5.54 2.85 4.87
C THR A 13 4.57 2.19 5.85
N ILE A 14 4.01 1.05 5.45
CA ILE A 14 3.19 0.22 6.33
C ILE A 14 3.50 -1.26 6.07
N SER A 15 3.62 -2.03 7.15
CA SER A 15 3.88 -3.47 7.09
C SER A 15 2.74 -4.30 7.71
N TRP A 16 1.92 -3.70 8.56
CA TRP A 16 0.82 -4.41 9.23
C TRP A 16 -0.46 -4.32 8.43
N HIS A 17 -0.61 -5.21 7.46
CA HIS A 17 -1.81 -5.30 6.63
C HIS A 17 -2.08 -6.74 6.22
N MET A 18 -3.32 -7.03 5.86
CA MET A 18 -3.72 -8.32 5.31
C MET A 18 -4.94 -8.17 4.39
N MET A 19 -5.01 -9.02 3.37
CA MET A 19 -6.27 -9.26 2.66
C MET A 19 -7.21 -10.01 3.60
N MET A 20 -8.48 -9.61 3.65
CA MET A 20 -9.43 -10.22 4.58
C MET A 20 -10.00 -11.53 4.04
N ASP A 21 -10.30 -11.56 2.76
CA ASP A 21 -10.82 -12.71 2.02
C ASP A 21 -10.65 -12.46 0.51
N PHE A 22 -11.44 -13.10 -0.34
CA PHE A 22 -11.49 -12.87 -1.78
C PHE A 22 -12.26 -11.60 -2.20
N THR A 23 -12.82 -10.85 -1.24
CA THR A 23 -13.37 -9.52 -1.53
C THR A 23 -12.24 -8.49 -1.59
N PRO A 24 -12.45 -7.31 -2.20
CA PRO A 24 -11.42 -6.28 -2.27
C PRO A 24 -11.22 -5.54 -0.93
N ARG A 25 -11.33 -6.25 0.20
CA ARG A 25 -11.18 -5.69 1.54
C ARG A 25 -9.84 -6.00 2.15
N ILE A 26 -9.24 -4.96 2.75
CA ILE A 26 -7.91 -4.99 3.33
C ILE A 26 -8.00 -4.44 4.76
N ALA A 27 -7.53 -5.22 5.72
CA ALA A 27 -7.33 -4.76 7.08
C ALA A 27 -5.92 -4.18 7.23
N MET A 28 -5.78 -3.04 7.89
CA MET A 28 -4.52 -2.34 8.07
C MET A 28 -4.42 -1.74 9.46
N ALA A 29 -3.33 -2.02 10.18
CA ALA A 29 -3.09 -1.47 11.51
C ALA A 29 -2.33 -0.14 11.42
N THR A 30 -2.95 0.94 11.89
CA THR A 30 -2.39 2.29 12.00
C THR A 30 -3.19 3.11 13.02
N GLY A 31 -2.70 4.29 13.39
CA GLY A 31 -3.37 5.08 14.40
C GLY A 31 -3.03 6.58 14.34
N PRO A 32 -3.59 7.37 15.29
CA PRO A 32 -3.42 8.83 15.32
C PRO A 32 -1.97 9.33 15.45
N TRP A 33 -1.04 8.46 15.83
CA TRP A 33 0.40 8.74 15.85
C TRP A 33 0.97 8.93 14.45
N ASP A 34 0.36 8.34 13.42
CA ASP A 34 0.77 8.49 12.04
C ASP A 34 0.17 9.74 11.39
N HIS A 35 1.02 10.56 10.73
CA HIS A 35 0.56 11.72 10.00
C HIS A 35 -0.44 11.35 8.89
N SER A 36 -0.16 10.28 8.14
CA SER A 36 -1.03 9.77 7.07
C SER A 36 -2.38 9.27 7.60
N CYS A 37 -2.42 8.67 8.79
CA CYS A 37 -3.68 8.23 9.38
C CYS A 37 -4.66 9.39 9.59
N ARG A 38 -4.18 10.55 10.06
CA ARG A 38 -5.04 11.73 10.24
C ARG A 38 -5.62 12.21 8.90
N THR A 39 -4.81 12.28 7.86
CA THR A 39 -5.25 12.65 6.51
C THR A 39 -6.28 11.65 5.98
N MET A 40 -5.99 10.35 6.08
CA MET A 40 -6.88 9.28 5.66
C MET A 40 -8.24 9.33 6.37
N MET A 41 -8.24 9.53 7.69
CA MET A 41 -9.50 9.60 8.46
C MET A 41 -10.34 10.81 8.10
N LYS A 42 -9.71 11.91 7.67
CA LYS A 42 -10.38 13.12 7.17
C LYS A 42 -10.94 12.92 5.77
N THR A 43 -10.15 12.39 4.85
CA THR A 43 -10.51 12.27 3.43
C THR A 43 -11.24 10.97 3.10
N LYS A 44 -11.13 9.95 3.96
CA LYS A 44 -11.61 8.59 3.75
C LYS A 44 -11.03 7.91 2.50
N GLN A 45 -9.89 8.41 2.02
CA GLN A 45 -9.25 7.97 0.79
C GLN A 45 -7.78 7.59 1.04
N TRP A 46 -7.33 6.57 0.32
CA TRP A 46 -5.98 6.03 0.46
C TRP A 46 -5.57 5.30 -0.82
N VAL A 47 -4.28 5.34 -1.17
CA VAL A 47 -3.73 4.41 -2.17
C VAL A 47 -2.69 3.52 -1.51
N ILE A 48 -2.87 2.20 -1.66
CA ILE A 48 -1.85 1.22 -1.31
C ILE A 48 -0.97 1.04 -2.53
N ASN A 49 0.31 1.41 -2.43
CA ASN A 49 1.29 1.21 -3.48
C ASN A 49 2.15 0.00 -3.11
N VAL A 50 2.32 -0.95 -4.02
CA VAL A 50 3.06 -2.20 -3.83
C VAL A 50 4.47 -2.04 -4.41
N PRO A 51 5.48 -1.81 -3.57
CA PRO A 51 6.87 -1.69 -4.04
C PRO A 51 7.47 -3.05 -4.32
N THR A 52 8.49 -3.09 -5.17
CA THR A 52 9.36 -4.26 -5.36
C THR A 52 10.63 -4.14 -4.53
N GLY A 53 11.42 -5.22 -4.49
CA GLY A 53 12.71 -5.24 -3.78
C GLY A 53 13.67 -4.13 -4.21
N GLU A 54 13.58 -3.64 -5.46
CA GLU A 54 14.38 -2.51 -5.96
C GLU A 54 14.13 -1.20 -5.20
N LEU A 55 12.91 -1.02 -4.64
CA LEU A 55 12.53 0.17 -3.89
C LEU A 55 12.74 0.04 -2.37
N LEU A 56 13.24 -1.09 -1.89
CA LEU A 56 13.26 -1.41 -0.45
C LEU A 56 13.97 -0.33 0.38
N GLU A 57 15.14 0.16 -0.06
CA GLU A 57 15.84 1.22 0.65
C GLU A 57 14.99 2.50 0.75
N THR A 58 14.35 2.89 -0.34
CA THR A 58 13.44 4.05 -0.37
C THR A 58 12.26 3.85 0.57
N VAL A 59 11.66 2.66 0.57
CA VAL A 59 10.55 2.30 1.47
C VAL A 59 10.94 2.42 2.94
N VAL A 60 12.13 1.94 3.30
CA VAL A 60 12.67 2.07 4.67
C VAL A 60 12.86 3.55 5.03
N ARG A 61 13.52 4.32 4.17
CA ARG A 61 13.79 5.76 4.40
C ARG A 61 12.50 6.59 4.53
N ILE A 62 11.47 6.30 3.74
CA ILE A 62 10.15 6.93 3.87
C ILE A 62 9.59 6.76 5.27
N GLY A 63 9.79 5.59 5.89
CA GLY A 63 9.34 5.28 7.23
C GLY A 63 10.08 6.01 8.35
N THR A 64 11.30 6.53 8.08
CA THR A 64 12.14 7.17 9.10
C THR A 64 11.88 8.68 9.26
N VAL A 65 11.08 9.29 8.40
CA VAL A 65 10.79 10.74 8.44
C VAL A 65 9.28 11.00 8.46
N SER A 66 8.87 12.15 8.99
CA SER A 66 7.47 12.55 9.02
C SER A 66 7.08 13.38 7.81
N GLY A 67 5.91 13.09 7.22
CA GLY A 67 5.31 13.93 6.17
C GLY A 67 4.79 15.28 6.68
N ALA A 68 4.81 15.52 8.00
CA ALA A 68 4.57 16.84 8.57
C ALA A 68 5.73 17.80 8.28
N ASP A 69 6.96 17.25 8.24
CA ASP A 69 8.21 18.02 8.19
C ASP A 69 8.89 17.97 6.82
N VAL A 70 8.63 16.90 6.02
CA VAL A 70 9.34 16.62 4.78
C VAL A 70 8.33 16.35 3.65
N ASP A 71 8.52 16.98 2.49
CA ASP A 71 7.90 16.52 1.25
C ASP A 71 8.62 15.25 0.79
N LYS A 72 8.03 14.11 1.12
CA LYS A 72 8.63 12.80 0.84
C LYS A 72 8.66 12.46 -0.65
N PHE A 73 7.73 12.96 -1.46
CA PHE A 73 7.76 12.74 -2.90
C PHE A 73 8.98 13.41 -3.53
N ALA A 74 9.23 14.66 -3.17
CA ALA A 74 10.41 15.38 -3.63
C ALA A 74 11.71 14.81 -3.04
N ALA A 75 11.74 14.56 -1.72
CA ALA A 75 12.95 14.11 -1.03
C ALA A 75 13.44 12.72 -1.48
N PHE A 76 12.52 11.83 -1.88
CA PHE A 76 12.83 10.46 -2.32
C PHE A 76 12.65 10.26 -3.84
N HIS A 77 12.49 11.35 -4.60
CA HIS A 77 12.35 11.34 -6.06
C HIS A 77 11.24 10.40 -6.56
N LEU A 78 10.08 10.39 -5.85
CA LEU A 78 8.94 9.57 -6.24
C LEU A 78 8.08 10.32 -7.25
N THR A 79 7.74 9.64 -8.33
CA THR A 79 6.88 10.18 -9.39
C THR A 79 5.41 9.91 -9.06
N THR A 80 4.62 10.98 -8.93
CA THR A 80 3.19 10.86 -8.73
C THR A 80 2.47 10.61 -10.06
N LEU A 81 1.52 9.68 -10.06
CA LEU A 81 0.54 9.52 -11.14
C LEU A 81 -0.85 9.80 -10.59
N PRO A 82 -1.76 10.40 -11.40
CA PRO A 82 -3.12 10.66 -10.95
C PRO A 82 -3.88 9.35 -10.75
N ALA A 83 -4.55 9.23 -9.61
CA ALA A 83 -5.55 8.21 -9.38
C ALA A 83 -6.87 8.60 -10.10
N ARG A 84 -7.80 7.67 -10.21
CA ARG A 84 -9.08 7.88 -10.89
C ARG A 84 -10.24 8.06 -9.93
N ASP A 85 -10.25 7.28 -8.85
CA ASP A 85 -11.39 7.22 -7.92
C ASP A 85 -11.11 7.99 -6.62
N VAL A 86 -9.82 8.29 -6.33
CA VAL A 86 -9.38 8.97 -5.10
C VAL A 86 -8.44 10.14 -5.42
N GLN A 87 -8.23 11.03 -4.45
CA GLN A 87 -7.31 12.17 -4.61
C GLN A 87 -5.84 11.81 -4.31
N ALA A 88 -5.62 10.74 -3.54
CA ALA A 88 -4.29 10.27 -3.21
C ALA A 88 -3.57 9.75 -4.47
N PRO A 89 -2.30 10.12 -4.71
CA PRO A 89 -1.61 9.74 -5.94
C PRO A 89 -1.15 8.28 -5.93
N LEU A 90 -1.04 7.69 -7.12
CA LEU A 90 -0.25 6.48 -7.35
C LEU A 90 1.23 6.84 -7.37
N ILE A 91 2.10 5.85 -7.15
CA ILE A 91 3.56 5.97 -7.26
C ILE A 91 4.02 5.17 -8.48
N ALA A 92 4.59 5.86 -9.48
CA ALA A 92 4.94 5.26 -10.78
C ALA A 92 5.99 4.14 -10.65
N GLU A 93 6.88 4.24 -9.67
CA GLU A 93 7.96 3.28 -9.41
C GLU A 93 7.46 1.94 -8.85
N CYS A 94 6.22 1.88 -8.35
CA CYS A 94 5.63 0.67 -7.78
C CYS A 94 5.16 -0.32 -8.85
N LEU A 95 5.09 -1.59 -8.47
CA LEU A 95 4.59 -2.68 -9.32
C LEU A 95 3.07 -2.58 -9.51
N ALA A 96 2.37 -2.26 -8.45
CA ALA A 96 0.92 -2.12 -8.45
C ALA A 96 0.47 -1.03 -7.47
N ALA A 97 -0.75 -0.57 -7.64
CA ALA A 97 -1.41 0.35 -6.72
C ALA A 97 -2.90 0.03 -6.62
N LEU A 98 -3.45 0.16 -5.41
CA LEU A 98 -4.86 -0.05 -5.12
C LEU A 98 -5.45 1.26 -4.60
N GLU A 99 -6.42 1.82 -5.32
CA GLU A 99 -7.21 2.94 -4.83
C GLU A 99 -8.24 2.43 -3.83
N CYS A 100 -8.26 3.01 -2.64
CA CYS A 100 -9.06 2.49 -1.52
C CYS A 100 -9.87 3.58 -0.84
N THR A 101 -11.04 3.17 -0.33
CA THR A 101 -11.85 3.97 0.59
C THR A 101 -11.90 3.31 1.96
N VAL A 102 -12.00 4.14 3.02
CA VAL A 102 -12.16 3.65 4.39
C VAL A 102 -13.61 3.25 4.61
N VAL A 103 -13.87 1.98 4.90
CA VAL A 103 -15.21 1.47 5.18
C VAL A 103 -15.49 1.28 6.67
N ASP A 104 -14.43 1.04 7.48
CA ASP A 104 -14.57 0.97 8.94
C ASP A 104 -13.28 1.34 9.66
N TYR A 105 -13.39 1.73 10.92
CA TYR A 105 -12.26 2.01 11.80
C TYR A 105 -12.53 1.52 13.22
N VAL A 106 -11.93 0.41 13.59
CA VAL A 106 -11.99 -0.15 14.93
C VAL A 106 -10.96 0.56 15.82
N LYS A 107 -11.34 1.76 16.29
CA LYS A 107 -10.45 2.71 16.99
C LYS A 107 -9.68 2.09 18.15
N ARG A 108 -10.33 1.22 18.95
CA ARG A 108 -9.72 0.55 20.12
C ARG A 108 -8.52 -0.33 19.77
N HIS A 109 -8.46 -0.79 18.51
CA HIS A 109 -7.39 -1.68 18.02
C HIS A 109 -6.47 -1.00 16.99
N GLY A 110 -6.75 0.27 16.60
CA GLY A 110 -6.03 0.93 15.51
C GLY A 110 -6.18 0.20 14.18
N LEU A 111 -7.31 -0.47 13.96
CA LEU A 111 -7.55 -1.27 12.77
C LEU A 111 -8.48 -0.53 11.82
N VAL A 112 -7.97 -0.25 10.63
CA VAL A 112 -8.72 0.36 9.52
C VAL A 112 -9.08 -0.70 8.51
N ILE A 113 -10.35 -0.73 8.11
CA ILE A 113 -10.82 -1.59 7.02
C ILE A 113 -10.97 -0.70 5.79
N LEU A 114 -10.27 -1.10 4.74
CA LEU A 114 -10.27 -0.45 3.43
C LEU A 114 -11.01 -1.34 2.43
N GLU A 115 -11.68 -0.71 1.48
CA GLU A 115 -12.21 -1.38 0.30
C GLU A 115 -11.52 -0.82 -0.95
N ALA A 116 -10.88 -1.69 -1.72
CA ALA A 116 -10.24 -1.29 -2.97
C ALA A 116 -11.31 -1.11 -4.06
N THR A 117 -11.32 0.07 -4.68
CA THR A 117 -12.23 0.42 -5.77
C THR A 117 -11.60 0.20 -7.13
N ARG A 118 -10.27 0.23 -7.19
CA ARG A 118 -9.50 0.09 -8.44
C ARG A 118 -8.11 -0.45 -8.18
N VAL A 119 -7.63 -1.29 -9.11
CA VAL A 119 -6.27 -1.81 -9.11
C VAL A 119 -5.57 -1.33 -10.38
N TRP A 120 -4.33 -0.88 -10.18
CA TRP A 120 -3.39 -0.55 -11.23
C TRP A 120 -2.23 -1.54 -11.17
N TYR A 121 -1.79 -2.03 -12.32
CA TYR A 121 -0.65 -2.93 -12.42
C TYR A 121 0.30 -2.43 -13.51
N ASN A 122 1.60 -2.43 -13.22
CA ASN A 122 2.64 -2.06 -14.17
C ASN A 122 3.23 -3.33 -14.81
N PRO A 123 2.76 -3.76 -16.00
CA PRO A 123 3.25 -4.98 -16.65
C PRO A 123 4.70 -4.86 -17.13
N TRP A 124 5.19 -3.61 -17.28
CA TRP A 124 6.53 -3.33 -17.80
C TRP A 124 7.61 -3.33 -16.70
N LYS A 125 7.21 -3.40 -15.44
CA LYS A 125 8.15 -3.54 -14.33
C LYS A 125 8.88 -4.86 -14.44
N LYS A 126 10.23 -4.83 -14.55
CA LYS A 126 11.06 -6.03 -14.71
C LYS A 126 11.15 -6.82 -13.40
N GLU A 127 11.48 -6.14 -12.31
CA GLU A 127 11.45 -6.74 -10.98
C GLU A 127 10.00 -6.81 -10.49
N LYS A 128 9.53 -8.01 -10.19
CA LYS A 128 8.16 -8.27 -9.72
C LYS A 128 8.11 -8.82 -8.29
N ARG A 129 9.26 -9.18 -7.73
CA ARG A 129 9.33 -9.70 -6.37
C ARG A 129 9.04 -8.58 -5.38
N VAL A 130 8.05 -8.77 -4.53
CA VAL A 130 7.74 -7.85 -3.46
C VAL A 130 8.59 -8.13 -2.22
N CYS A 131 8.55 -7.25 -1.24
CA CYS A 131 9.32 -7.38 -0.02
C CYS A 131 8.41 -7.37 1.21
N HIS A 132 8.81 -8.11 2.23
CA HIS A 132 8.08 -8.31 3.47
C HIS A 132 8.97 -7.93 4.65
N ALA A 133 8.50 -7.03 5.52
CA ALA A 133 9.19 -6.71 6.77
C ALA A 133 9.05 -7.88 7.75
N ILE A 134 10.16 -8.34 8.33
CA ILE A 134 10.16 -9.42 9.34
C ILE A 134 9.87 -8.84 10.73
N GLY A 135 10.18 -7.56 10.98
CA GLY A 135 9.85 -6.86 12.21
C GLY A 135 11.06 -6.55 13.10
N ASP A 136 12.23 -7.06 12.77
CA ASP A 136 13.50 -6.87 13.48
C ASP A 136 14.49 -5.96 12.72
N GLY A 137 14.02 -5.26 11.69
CA GLY A 137 14.84 -4.45 10.78
C GLY A 137 15.34 -5.21 9.56
N THR A 138 15.01 -6.50 9.44
CA THR A 138 15.31 -7.32 8.27
C THR A 138 14.08 -7.46 7.37
N PHE A 139 14.33 -7.82 6.11
CA PHE A 139 13.29 -7.97 5.09
C PHE A 139 13.53 -9.25 4.30
N ALA A 140 12.44 -9.94 3.97
CA ALA A 140 12.42 -10.98 2.95
C ALA A 140 11.98 -10.39 1.62
N VAL A 141 12.57 -10.87 0.54
CA VAL A 141 12.12 -10.62 -0.85
C VAL A 141 11.60 -11.93 -1.38
N ASP A 142 10.49 -11.88 -2.14
CA ASP A 142 9.86 -13.08 -2.70
C ASP A 142 10.89 -13.99 -3.40
N GLY A 143 10.73 -15.29 -3.18
CA GLY A 143 11.54 -16.33 -3.78
C GLY A 143 10.86 -16.99 -5.00
N GLU A 144 10.96 -18.31 -5.05
CA GLU A 144 10.38 -19.13 -6.11
C GLU A 144 8.85 -19.20 -6.00
N THR A 145 8.16 -19.10 -7.14
CA THR A 145 6.71 -19.34 -7.23
C THR A 145 6.46 -20.79 -7.62
N ILE A 146 5.72 -21.52 -6.80
CA ILE A 146 5.34 -22.92 -7.06
C ILE A 146 3.85 -22.96 -7.39
N ASP A 147 3.48 -23.61 -8.50
CA ASP A 147 2.10 -23.68 -8.98
C ASP A 147 1.41 -24.96 -8.46
N TYR A 148 0.40 -24.80 -7.62
CA TYR A 148 -0.47 -25.85 -7.12
C TYR A 148 -1.94 -25.68 -7.51
N ARG A 149 -2.24 -24.86 -8.52
CA ARG A 149 -3.63 -24.60 -8.95
C ARG A 149 -4.39 -25.86 -9.28
N SER A 150 -3.75 -26.86 -9.88
CA SER A 150 -4.36 -28.15 -10.18
C SER A 150 -4.86 -28.91 -8.96
N LEU A 151 -4.31 -28.67 -7.78
CA LEU A 151 -4.74 -29.30 -6.51
C LEU A 151 -5.79 -28.46 -5.79
N MET A 152 -6.09 -27.24 -6.25
CA MET A 152 -6.94 -26.27 -5.56
C MET A 152 -8.15 -25.82 -6.40
N THR A 153 -8.48 -26.50 -7.49
CA THR A 153 -9.50 -26.08 -8.46
C THR A 153 -10.85 -25.70 -7.84
N GLU A 154 -11.28 -26.45 -6.81
CA GLU A 154 -12.55 -26.19 -6.10
C GLU A 154 -12.48 -25.01 -5.09
N LYS A 155 -11.30 -24.47 -4.85
CA LYS A 155 -11.05 -23.41 -3.85
C LYS A 155 -10.59 -22.08 -4.48
N LEU A 156 -10.30 -22.09 -5.77
CA LEU A 156 -9.91 -20.88 -6.47
C LEU A 156 -11.15 -20.03 -6.80
N PRO A 157 -11.01 -18.69 -6.76
CA PRO A 157 -12.07 -17.81 -7.23
C PRO A 157 -12.29 -17.97 -8.74
N ASP A 158 -13.49 -17.63 -9.20
CA ASP A 158 -13.84 -17.67 -10.62
C ASP A 158 -12.87 -16.80 -11.45
N GLY A 159 -12.33 -17.37 -12.51
CA GLY A 159 -11.45 -16.66 -13.46
C GLY A 159 -9.96 -16.72 -13.14
N VAL A 160 -9.53 -17.56 -12.19
CA VAL A 160 -8.10 -17.81 -11.86
C VAL A 160 -7.60 -19.10 -12.46
#